data_445f00e21e1976ecc11aede7bc0cc10a
#
_entry.id   445f00e21e1976ecc11aede7bc0cc10a
#
_cell.length_a   1.000
_cell.length_b   1.000
_cell.length_c   1.000
_cell.angle_alpha   90.00
_cell.angle_beta   90.00
_cell.angle_gamma   90.00
#
_symmetry.space_group_name_H-M   'P 1'
#
loop_
_entity.id
_entity.type
_entity.pdbx_description
1 polymer ?
#
loop_
_entity_poly.entity_id
_entity_poly.type
_entity_poly.pdbx_seq_one_letter_code
_entity_poly.pdbx_strand_id
1 'polypeptide(L)'
;MYIKSLELKNYRNYESLCINISPGTNILYGDNAQGKTNILEALYLAGTTKSHRGSKDREIIQFDREEAHIRMMVERNGSTHKIDMHLKKNKSKGIAIDGVPIRKASELFGIVNIVFFSPEDLNIIKNGPAEPVSYTHLTLPTNR
;
A
#
# COMPACT_ATOMS: atom_id res chain seq x y z
N MET A 1 -3.36 7.85 -14.02
CA MET A 1 -2.40 7.42 -12.97
C MET A 1 -2.39 5.90 -12.91
N TYR A 2 -1.20 5.31 -12.93
CA TYR A 2 -1.06 3.89 -12.68
C TYR A 2 0.29 3.62 -12.02
N ILE A 3 0.37 2.49 -11.33
CA ILE A 3 1.58 2.08 -10.64
C ILE A 3 2.44 1.30 -11.64
N LYS A 4 3.70 1.73 -11.82
CA LYS A 4 4.62 1.09 -12.76
C LYS A 4 5.40 -0.05 -12.14
N SER A 5 5.79 0.07 -10.89
CA SER A 5 6.58 -0.95 -10.23
C SER A 5 6.47 -0.85 -8.71
N LEU A 6 6.80 -1.94 -8.07
CA LEU A 6 6.88 -2.03 -6.62
C LEU A 6 8.15 -2.78 -6.25
N GLU A 7 8.92 -2.20 -5.34
CA GLU A 7 10.11 -2.85 -4.78
C GLU A 7 9.95 -2.92 -3.27
N LEU A 8 10.21 -4.10 -2.73
CA LEU A 8 10.14 -4.33 -1.30
C LEU A 8 11.48 -4.84 -0.79
N LYS A 9 11.85 -4.41 0.42
CA LYS A 9 13.04 -4.91 1.10
C LYS A 9 12.72 -5.14 2.57
N ASN A 10 13.01 -6.36 3.04
CA ASN A 10 12.74 -6.77 4.42
C ASN A 10 11.29 -6.53 4.84
N TYR A 11 10.38 -6.78 3.92
CA TYR A 11 8.95 -6.54 4.11
C TYR A 11 8.25 -7.88 4.34
N ARG A 12 7.74 -8.11 5.54
CA ARG A 12 7.07 -9.35 5.95
C ARG A 12 7.90 -10.57 5.54
N ASN A 13 7.40 -11.41 4.65
CA ASN A 13 8.11 -12.60 4.19
C ASN A 13 9.05 -12.33 3.01
N TYR A 14 9.13 -11.11 2.54
CA TYR A 14 9.99 -10.76 1.41
C TYR A 14 11.28 -10.11 1.88
N GLU A 15 12.40 -10.79 1.66
CA GLU A 15 13.71 -10.16 1.86
C GLU A 15 13.95 -9.14 0.77
N SER A 16 13.58 -9.49 -0.46
CA SER A 16 13.70 -8.61 -1.61
C SER A 16 12.66 -9.01 -2.65
N LEU A 17 11.93 -8.04 -3.18
CA LEU A 17 10.96 -8.26 -4.24
C LEU A 17 10.97 -7.06 -5.16
N CYS A 18 10.91 -7.32 -6.45
CA CYS A 18 10.74 -6.27 -7.44
C CYS A 18 9.77 -6.77 -8.48
N ILE A 19 8.64 -6.06 -8.66
CA ILE A 19 7.66 -6.42 -9.67
C ILE A 19 7.34 -5.22 -10.54
N ASN A 20 7.12 -5.48 -11.82
CA ASN A 20 6.65 -4.49 -12.76
C ASN A 20 5.17 -4.68 -12.97
N ILE A 21 4.45 -3.59 -13.04
CA ILE A 21 2.99 -3.59 -13.15
C ILE A 21 2.62 -2.89 -14.44
N SER A 22 1.73 -3.50 -15.20
CA SER A 22 1.27 -2.94 -16.47
C SER A 22 0.10 -2.01 -16.26
N PRO A 23 -0.12 -1.04 -17.17
CA PRO A 23 -1.38 -0.29 -17.14
C PRO A 23 -2.57 -1.23 -17.29
N GLY A 24 -3.68 -0.88 -16.68
CA GLY A 24 -4.89 -1.69 -16.77
C GLY A 24 -4.96 -2.73 -15.66
N THR A 25 -5.50 -3.88 -15.97
CA THR A 25 -5.74 -4.94 -14.99
C THR A 25 -4.53 -5.85 -14.85
N ASN A 26 -4.12 -6.06 -13.61
CA ASN A 26 -3.06 -7.00 -13.27
C ASN A 26 -3.63 -8.03 -12.30
N ILE A 27 -3.29 -9.29 -12.53
CA ILE A 27 -3.76 -10.39 -11.70
C ILE A 27 -2.58 -11.01 -10.96
N LEU A 28 -2.66 -11.04 -9.63
CA LEU A 28 -1.70 -11.73 -8.79
C LEU A 28 -2.28 -13.09 -8.44
N TYR A 29 -1.56 -14.14 -8.75
CA TYR A 29 -2.02 -15.49 -8.46
C TYR A 29 -0.86 -16.37 -8.01
N GLY A 30 -1.17 -17.50 -7.41
CA GLY A 30 -0.18 -18.44 -6.92
C GLY A 30 -0.69 -19.17 -5.69
N ASP A 31 0.09 -20.13 -5.22
CA ASP A 31 -0.31 -20.96 -4.09
C ASP A 31 -0.19 -20.25 -2.75
N ASN A 32 0.66 -19.24 -2.66
CA ASN A 32 0.84 -18.50 -1.42
C ASN A 32 -0.06 -17.28 -1.39
N ALA A 33 -1.27 -17.47 -0.84
CA ALA A 33 -2.23 -16.39 -0.73
C ALA A 33 -1.72 -15.25 0.15
N GLN A 34 -0.97 -15.58 1.19
CA GLN A 34 -0.45 -14.58 2.12
C GLN A 34 0.56 -13.64 1.44
N GLY A 35 1.38 -14.17 0.55
CA GLY A 35 2.33 -13.34 -0.19
C GLY A 35 1.64 -12.34 -1.09
N LYS A 36 0.56 -12.76 -1.76
CA LYS A 36 -0.22 -11.86 -2.61
C LYS A 36 -0.85 -10.74 -1.80
N THR A 37 -1.42 -11.08 -0.65
CA THR A 37 -2.02 -10.10 0.24
C THR A 37 -0.98 -9.10 0.75
N ASN A 38 0.23 -9.58 1.02
CA ASN A 38 1.31 -8.71 1.47
C ASN A 38 1.72 -7.70 0.39
N ILE A 39 1.69 -8.10 -0.87
CA ILE A 39 1.97 -7.20 -1.98
C ILE A 39 0.89 -6.10 -2.06
N LEU A 40 -0.37 -6.49 -1.96
CA LEU A 40 -1.47 -5.52 -1.98
C LEU A 40 -1.40 -4.58 -0.78
N GLU A 41 -1.03 -5.11 0.37
CA GLU A 41 -0.82 -4.29 1.57
C GLU A 41 0.26 -3.24 1.34
N ALA A 42 1.37 -3.65 0.72
CA ALA A 42 2.48 -2.74 0.46
C ALA A 42 2.06 -1.60 -0.48
N LEU A 43 1.30 -1.90 -1.52
CA LEU A 43 0.79 -0.89 -2.43
C LEU A 43 -0.12 0.10 -1.70
N TYR A 44 -1.01 -0.41 -0.88
CA TYR A 44 -1.94 0.43 -0.13
C TYR A 44 -1.18 1.28 0.90
N LEU A 45 -0.23 0.67 1.60
CA LEU A 45 0.58 1.37 2.60
C LEU A 45 1.39 2.50 1.96
N ALA A 46 2.02 2.24 0.82
CA ALA A 46 2.83 3.24 0.14
C ALA A 46 2.00 4.43 -0.36
N GLY A 47 0.73 4.19 -0.66
CA GLY A 47 -0.14 5.26 -1.16
C GLY A 47 -0.94 5.97 -0.09
N THR A 48 -1.08 5.38 1.10
CA THR A 48 -1.96 5.92 2.14
C THR A 48 -1.28 6.10 3.49
N THR A 49 -0.09 5.59 3.67
CA THR A 49 0.68 5.55 4.92
C THR A 49 0.17 4.58 5.97
N LYS A 50 -0.89 3.86 5.70
CA LYS A 50 -1.48 2.91 6.66
C LYS A 50 -1.71 1.55 6.03
N SER A 51 -1.52 0.49 6.82
CA SER A 51 -1.86 -0.85 6.39
C SER A 51 -3.37 -1.01 6.39
N HIS A 52 -3.92 -1.64 5.35
CA HIS A 52 -5.35 -1.92 5.29
C HIS A 52 -5.78 -2.93 6.36
N ARG A 53 -4.82 -3.66 6.95
CA ARG A 53 -5.09 -4.60 8.05
C ARG A 53 -4.98 -3.95 9.41
N GLY A 54 -4.57 -2.67 9.47
CA GLY A 54 -4.31 -2.02 10.73
C GLY A 54 -3.01 -2.45 11.39
N SER A 55 -2.12 -3.11 10.65
CA SER A 55 -0.85 -3.57 11.20
C SER A 55 0.07 -2.41 11.52
N LYS A 56 0.83 -2.57 12.60
CA LYS A 56 1.83 -1.58 12.99
C LYS A 56 3.11 -1.80 12.17
N ASP A 57 3.91 -0.76 12.04
CA ASP A 57 5.14 -0.82 11.25
C ASP A 57 6.04 -1.97 11.69
N ARG A 58 6.20 -2.18 12.99
CA ARG A 58 7.05 -3.26 13.51
C ARG A 58 6.54 -4.66 13.15
N GLU A 59 5.25 -4.79 12.89
CA GLU A 59 4.66 -6.07 12.47
C GLU A 59 4.89 -6.33 10.99
N ILE A 60 5.09 -5.27 10.23
CA ILE A 60 5.30 -5.33 8.78
C ILE A 60 6.76 -5.62 8.46
N ILE A 61 7.68 -5.10 9.28
CA ILE A 61 9.11 -5.33 9.08
C ILE A 61 9.39 -6.83 9.25
N GLN A 62 10.21 -7.36 8.36
CA GLN A 62 10.55 -8.77 8.38
C GLN A 62 11.16 -9.18 9.72
N PHE A 63 10.83 -10.40 10.16
CA PHE A 63 11.36 -10.96 11.39
C PHE A 63 12.89 -10.87 11.41
N ASP A 64 13.44 -10.47 12.55
CA ASP A 64 14.88 -10.27 12.77
C ASP A 64 15.49 -9.09 12.01
N ARG A 65 14.68 -8.24 11.42
CA ARG A 65 15.18 -7.02 10.78
C ARG A 65 14.72 -5.81 11.54
N GLU A 66 15.47 -4.72 11.42
CA GLU A 66 15.17 -3.47 12.11
C GLU A 66 14.46 -2.47 11.22
N GLU A 67 14.57 -2.65 9.91
CA GLU A 67 14.03 -1.71 8.94
C GLU A 67 13.46 -2.44 7.74
N ALA A 68 12.50 -1.83 7.10
CA ALA A 68 11.95 -2.28 5.83
C ALA A 68 11.83 -1.10 4.89
N HIS A 69 11.82 -1.37 3.61
CA HIS A 69 11.75 -0.32 2.61
C HIS A 69 10.75 -0.69 1.51
N ILE A 70 9.94 0.29 1.12
CA ILE A 70 9.00 0.16 0.01
C ILE A 70 9.31 1.26 -0.99
N ARG A 71 9.45 0.90 -2.25
CA ARG A 71 9.56 1.88 -3.33
C ARG A 71 8.47 1.60 -4.35
N MET A 72 7.67 2.60 -4.63
CA MET A 72 6.59 2.49 -5.60
C MET A 72 6.78 3.57 -6.66
N MET A 73 6.83 3.15 -7.93
CA MET A 73 6.91 4.10 -9.04
C MET A 73 5.51 4.29 -9.61
N VAL A 74 5.11 5.54 -9.74
CA VAL A 74 3.77 5.90 -10.18
C VAL A 74 3.86 6.81 -11.41
N GLU A 75 3.06 6.49 -12.42
CA GLU A 75 2.94 7.33 -13.62
C GLU A 75 1.69 8.19 -13.47
N ARG A 76 1.83 9.50 -13.61
CA ARG A 76 0.69 10.42 -13.53
C ARG A 76 0.93 11.60 -14.46
N ASN A 77 -0.03 11.85 -15.36
CA ASN A 77 0.02 12.98 -16.29
C ASN A 77 1.32 13.03 -17.09
N GLY A 78 1.81 11.86 -17.52
CA GLY A 78 3.03 11.77 -18.31
C GLY A 78 4.33 11.86 -17.53
N SER A 79 4.25 11.98 -16.21
CA SER A 79 5.43 12.05 -15.35
C SER A 79 5.49 10.85 -14.43
N THR A 80 6.71 10.36 -14.15
CA THR A 80 6.94 9.27 -13.23
C THR A 80 7.35 9.84 -11.88
N HIS A 81 6.68 9.41 -10.82
CA HIS A 81 6.99 9.81 -9.46
C HIS A 81 7.47 8.60 -8.67
N LYS A 82 8.46 8.82 -7.83
CA LYS A 82 9.02 7.80 -6.96
C LYS A 82 8.55 8.05 -5.53
N ILE A 83 7.89 7.05 -4.95
CA ILE A 83 7.48 7.10 -3.56
C ILE A 83 8.33 6.11 -2.80
N ASP A 84 9.11 6.61 -1.85
CA ASP A 84 9.92 5.80 -0.96
C ASP A 84 9.36 5.85 0.44
N MET A 85 9.20 4.68 1.05
CA MET A 85 8.76 4.58 2.42
C MET A 85 9.75 3.74 3.20
N HIS A 86 10.23 4.28 4.31
CA HIS A 86 11.20 3.62 5.16
C HIS A 86 10.56 3.33 6.51
N LEU A 87 10.39 2.06 6.81
CA LEU A 87 9.81 1.62 8.08
C LEU A 87 10.92 1.28 9.06
N LYS A 88 10.78 1.75 10.29
CA LYS A 88 11.76 1.51 11.35
C LYS A 88 11.03 1.03 12.61
N LYS A 89 11.63 0.06 13.30
CA LYS A 89 10.98 -0.55 14.46
C LYS A 89 10.65 0.43 15.58
N ASN A 90 11.59 1.30 15.90
CA ASN A 90 11.47 2.17 17.08
C ASN A 90 11.39 3.65 16.74
N LYS A 91 11.05 3.97 15.50
CA LYS A 91 10.94 5.35 15.04
C LYS A 91 9.79 5.50 14.09
N SER A 92 9.33 6.72 13.90
CA SER A 92 8.33 7.01 12.90
C SER A 92 8.86 6.69 11.50
N LYS A 93 7.96 6.24 10.63
CA LYS A 93 8.35 5.95 9.26
C LYS A 93 8.69 7.24 8.52
N GLY A 94 9.64 7.14 7.60
CA GLY A 94 10.00 8.23 6.71
C GLY A 94 9.38 8.00 5.35
N ILE A 95 8.90 9.07 4.73
CA ILE A 95 8.30 9.00 3.39
C ILE A 95 8.88 10.13 2.56
N ALA A 96 9.24 9.81 1.31
CA ALA A 96 9.75 10.80 0.38
C ALA A 96 9.09 10.63 -0.97
N ILE A 97 8.80 11.75 -1.62
CA ILE A 97 8.29 11.80 -2.99
C ILE A 97 9.38 12.42 -3.83
N ASP A 98 9.86 11.68 -4.83
CA ASP A 98 10.94 12.12 -5.71
C ASP A 98 12.17 12.61 -4.95
N GLY A 99 12.48 11.90 -3.86
CA GLY A 99 13.63 12.22 -3.03
C GLY A 99 13.41 13.32 -2.00
N VAL A 100 12.24 13.93 -1.98
CA VAL A 100 11.91 15.02 -1.05
C VAL A 100 11.06 14.49 0.08
N PRO A 101 11.55 14.54 1.33
CA PRO A 101 10.76 14.08 2.47
C PRO A 101 9.44 14.84 2.60
N ILE A 102 8.38 14.13 2.94
CA ILE A 102 7.08 14.73 3.20
C ILE A 102 6.76 14.65 4.69
N ARG A 103 5.90 15.53 5.15
CA ARG A 103 5.51 15.58 6.56
C ARG A 103 4.08 15.13 6.80
N LYS A 104 3.23 15.21 5.78
CA LYS A 104 1.82 14.89 5.90
C LYS A 104 1.42 13.87 4.85
N ALA A 105 0.61 12.90 5.27
CA ALA A 105 0.10 11.88 4.37
C ALA A 105 -0.71 12.50 3.22
N SER A 106 -1.32 13.66 3.46
CA SER A 106 -2.11 14.33 2.44
C SER A 106 -1.30 14.71 1.20
N GLU A 107 0.02 14.82 1.33
CA GLU A 107 0.87 15.13 0.18
C GLU A 107 0.91 13.98 -0.82
N LEU A 108 0.66 12.75 -0.37
CA LEU A 108 0.56 11.60 -1.27
C LEU A 108 -0.72 11.62 -2.09
N PHE A 109 -1.80 12.15 -1.55
CA PHE A 109 -3.11 12.13 -2.21
C PHE A 109 -3.14 12.90 -3.52
N GLY A 110 -2.22 13.84 -3.70
CA GLY A 110 -2.10 14.55 -4.97
C GLY A 110 -1.45 13.72 -6.06
N ILE A 111 -0.77 12.62 -5.69
CA ILE A 111 -0.02 11.79 -6.63
C ILE A 111 -0.64 10.41 -6.77
N VAL A 112 -1.09 9.82 -5.65
CA VAL A 112 -1.60 8.45 -5.63
C VAL A 112 -3.02 8.44 -5.11
N ASN A 113 -3.91 7.80 -5.85
CA ASN A 113 -5.28 7.55 -5.42
C ASN A 113 -5.50 6.05 -5.45
N ILE A 114 -5.77 5.45 -4.29
CA ILE A 114 -5.94 4.02 -4.17
C ILE A 114 -7.28 3.70 -3.55
N VAL A 115 -7.99 2.78 -4.18
CA VAL A 115 -9.20 2.18 -3.61
C VAL A 115 -8.89 0.72 -3.37
N PHE A 116 -9.10 0.26 -2.16
CA PHE A 116 -8.85 -1.12 -1.79
C PHE A 116 -10.17 -1.80 -1.46
N PHE A 117 -10.37 -2.97 -2.07
CA PHE A 117 -11.56 -3.77 -1.82
C PHE A 117 -11.11 -5.18 -1.43
N SER A 118 -11.57 -5.68 -0.29
CA SER A 118 -11.19 -7.00 0.20
C SER A 118 -12.43 -7.89 0.33
N PRO A 119 -12.24 -9.22 0.43
CA PRO A 119 -13.36 -10.12 0.65
C PRO A 119 -14.18 -9.79 1.89
N GLU A 120 -13.56 -9.22 2.91
CA GLU A 120 -14.27 -8.82 4.14
C GLU A 120 -15.29 -7.74 3.85
N ASP A 121 -15.05 -6.91 2.84
CA ASP A 121 -15.98 -5.86 2.46
C ASP A 121 -17.27 -6.44 1.87
N LEU A 122 -17.21 -7.65 1.35
CA LEU A 122 -18.38 -8.35 0.86
C LEU A 122 -19.35 -8.72 1.97
N ASN A 123 -18.85 -8.88 3.19
CA ASN A 123 -19.70 -9.19 4.34
C ASN A 123 -20.63 -8.05 4.68
N ILE A 124 -20.21 -6.82 4.39
CA ILE A 124 -21.05 -5.64 4.60
C ILE A 124 -22.30 -5.74 3.72
N ILE A 125 -22.09 -6.15 2.48
CA ILE A 125 -23.19 -6.31 1.52
C ILE A 125 -24.08 -7.48 1.92
N LYS A 126 -23.48 -8.61 2.31
CA LYS A 126 -24.23 -9.81 2.69
C LYS A 126 -25.04 -9.63 3.96
N ASN A 127 -24.46 -8.96 4.93
CA ASN A 127 -25.05 -8.82 6.25
C ASN A 127 -25.85 -7.53 6.41
N GLY A 128 -25.96 -6.75 5.34
CA GLY A 128 -26.72 -5.50 5.36
C GLY A 128 -25.94 -4.37 6.03
N PRO A 129 -26.61 -3.30 6.41
CA PRO A 129 -25.97 -2.08 6.92
C PRO A 129 -25.53 -2.15 8.37
N ALA A 130 -25.18 -3.33 8.87
CA ALA A 130 -24.79 -3.50 10.26
C ALA A 130 -23.46 -2.84 10.60
N GLU A 131 -22.64 -2.51 9.61
CA GLU A 131 -21.32 -1.92 9.82
C GLU A 131 -21.14 -0.66 8.97
N PRO A 132 -21.82 0.42 9.34
CA PRO A 132 -21.79 1.64 8.52
C PRO A 132 -20.41 2.31 8.46
N VAL A 133 -19.59 2.12 9.50
CA VAL A 133 -18.24 2.73 9.51
C VAL A 133 -17.37 2.14 8.42
N SER A 134 -17.38 0.82 8.28
CA SER A 134 -16.61 0.14 7.24
C SER A 134 -17.10 0.55 5.85
N TYR A 135 -18.41 0.66 5.69
CA TYR A 135 -19.00 1.08 4.43
C TYR A 135 -18.57 2.49 4.06
N THR A 136 -18.51 3.38 5.03
CA THR A 136 -18.06 4.75 4.81
C THR A 136 -16.61 4.77 4.34
N HIS A 137 -15.76 3.92 4.89
CA HIS A 137 -14.39 3.80 4.45
C HIS A 137 -14.27 3.41 2.97
N LEU A 138 -15.13 2.50 2.54
CA LEU A 138 -15.11 2.04 1.15
C LEU A 138 -15.49 3.15 0.17
N THR A 139 -16.41 4.01 0.56
CA THR A 139 -16.91 5.05 -0.35
C THR A 139 -16.00 6.25 -0.47
N LEU A 140 -15.26 6.59 0.58
CA LEU A 140 -14.42 7.78 0.57
C LEU A 140 -13.41 7.82 -0.57
N PRO A 141 -12.63 6.75 -0.84
CA PRO A 141 -11.64 6.80 -1.93
C PRO A 141 -12.26 6.90 -3.31
N THR A 142 -13.50 6.47 -3.50
CA THR A 142 -14.11 6.45 -4.82
C THR A 142 -14.58 7.82 -5.29
N ASN A 143 -14.59 8.80 -4.41
CA ASN A 143 -15.03 10.14 -4.74
C ASN A 143 -13.92 11.00 -5.31
N ARG A 144 -12.84 10.39 -5.74
CA ARG A 144 -11.72 11.08 -6.37
C ARG A 144 -11.66 10.76 -7.85
#